data_ab590a746d649cf95143a101d142690e
#
_entry.id   ab590a746d649cf95143a101d142690e
#
_cell.length_a   1.000
_cell.length_b   1.000
_cell.length_c   1.000
_cell.angle_alpha   90.00
_cell.angle_beta   90.00
_cell.angle_gamma   90.00
#
_symmetry.space_group_name_H-M   'P 1'
#
loop_
_entity.id
_entity.type
_entity.pdbx_description
1 polymer ?
#
loop_
_entity_poly.entity_id
_entity_poly.type
_entity_poly.pdbx_seq_one_letter_code
_entity_poly.pdbx_strand_id
1 'polypeptide(L)'
;MKRATTLAVAGTLLLAALATPLPALAADPAPTLKPMLGVYLGRATVKDLDTQATEERDIDVEVTPFDRDGFRIRWVNVTLVDGRRNLPGVKRRVSELTFKPAKGRNFFVEVPQANVFAEREEVQPLGGDPVRWAVQDAAGLHVHSFVILGDGRYELQTYSRKRTDSGIVLHYERVVDGKLVRTIDGQAVKVE
;
A
#
# COMPACT_ATOMS: atom_id res chain seq x y z
N MET A 1 -55.43 55.76 52.51
CA MET A 1 -54.36 54.73 52.40
C MET A 1 -54.52 54.04 51.04
N LYS A 2 -53.72 54.39 50.04
CA LYS A 2 -53.80 53.79 48.70
C LYS A 2 -52.54 52.93 48.51
N ARG A 3 -52.74 51.64 48.29
CA ARG A 3 -51.66 50.73 47.97
C ARG A 3 -51.42 50.75 46.45
N ALA A 4 -50.21 51.01 46.02
CA ALA A 4 -49.79 50.89 44.65
C ALA A 4 -49.23 49.48 44.38
N THR A 5 -49.78 48.82 43.38
CA THR A 5 -49.36 47.50 42.94
C THR A 5 -48.40 47.68 41.74
N THR A 6 -47.17 47.30 41.92
CA THR A 6 -46.15 47.33 40.85
C THR A 6 -46.16 46.04 40.05
N LEU A 7 -46.42 46.12 38.75
CA LEU A 7 -46.41 44.97 37.82
C LEU A 7 -44.97 44.81 37.27
N ALA A 8 -44.34 43.69 37.54
CA ALA A 8 -43.04 43.34 36.96
C ALA A 8 -43.25 42.58 35.64
N VAL A 9 -42.78 43.10 34.54
CA VAL A 9 -42.79 42.46 33.23
C VAL A 9 -41.45 41.74 33.08
N ALA A 10 -41.51 40.38 33.09
CA ALA A 10 -40.35 39.53 32.80
C ALA A 10 -40.21 39.38 31.27
N GLY A 11 -39.19 40.01 30.69
CA GLY A 11 -38.85 39.86 29.29
C GLY A 11 -37.96 38.60 29.09
N THR A 12 -38.48 37.57 28.41
CA THR A 12 -37.76 36.37 28.04
C THR A 12 -36.98 36.66 26.74
N LEU A 13 -35.63 36.75 26.82
CA LEU A 13 -34.76 36.82 25.64
C LEU A 13 -34.62 35.43 25.07
N LEU A 14 -35.18 35.19 23.88
CA LEU A 14 -34.94 33.97 23.08
C LEU A 14 -33.60 34.16 22.31
N LEU A 15 -32.54 33.47 22.75
CA LEU A 15 -31.29 33.40 22.01
C LEU A 15 -31.46 32.35 20.89
N ALA A 16 -31.68 32.78 19.65
CA ALA A 16 -31.65 31.91 18.48
C ALA A 16 -30.18 31.60 18.12
N ALA A 17 -29.69 30.39 18.45
CA ALA A 17 -28.40 29.91 18.01
C ALA A 17 -28.44 29.62 16.51
N LEU A 18 -27.82 30.46 15.68
CA LEU A 18 -27.56 30.18 14.28
C LEU A 18 -26.48 29.07 14.19
N ALA A 19 -26.92 27.84 14.00
CA ALA A 19 -26.02 26.74 13.64
C ALA A 19 -25.60 26.95 12.18
N THR A 20 -24.39 27.47 11.94
CA THR A 20 -23.77 27.47 10.62
C THR A 20 -23.39 26.03 10.28
N PRO A 21 -23.85 25.49 9.13
CA PRO A 21 -23.40 24.17 8.72
C PRO A 21 -21.90 24.24 8.40
N LEU A 22 -21.09 23.42 9.07
CA LEU A 22 -19.69 23.21 8.71
C LEU A 22 -19.66 22.69 7.27
N PRO A 23 -18.79 23.25 6.39
CA PRO A 23 -18.61 22.70 5.06
C PRO A 23 -18.15 21.25 5.21
N ALA A 24 -18.91 20.30 4.66
CA ALA A 24 -18.47 18.92 4.52
C ALA A 24 -17.18 18.97 3.68
N LEU A 25 -16.06 18.55 4.25
CA LEU A 25 -14.85 18.29 3.47
C LEU A 25 -15.25 17.23 2.42
N ALA A 26 -15.33 17.67 1.17
CA ALA A 26 -15.46 16.76 0.05
C ALA A 26 -14.23 15.81 0.12
N ALA A 27 -14.47 14.53 0.33
CA ALA A 27 -13.40 13.54 0.23
C ALA A 27 -12.84 13.63 -1.20
N ASP A 28 -11.53 13.81 -1.32
CA ASP A 28 -10.87 13.77 -2.62
C ASP A 28 -11.29 12.50 -3.37
N PRO A 29 -11.60 12.60 -4.68
CA PRO A 29 -11.98 11.44 -5.45
C PRO A 29 -10.86 10.40 -5.35
N ALA A 30 -11.22 9.14 -5.05
CA ALA A 30 -10.27 8.05 -4.93
C ALA A 30 -9.35 8.02 -6.15
N PRO A 31 -8.01 8.04 -5.97
CA PRO A 31 -7.08 8.07 -7.07
C PRO A 31 -7.30 6.86 -7.97
N THR A 32 -7.35 7.08 -9.29
CA THR A 32 -7.57 5.99 -10.24
C THR A 32 -6.29 5.20 -10.47
N LEU A 33 -6.38 3.88 -10.53
CA LEU A 33 -5.24 2.99 -10.79
C LEU A 33 -4.63 3.16 -12.19
N LYS A 34 -5.39 3.71 -13.15
CA LYS A 34 -5.00 3.86 -14.56
C LYS A 34 -3.56 4.38 -14.79
N PRO A 35 -3.08 5.39 -14.07
CA PRO A 35 -1.71 5.89 -14.28
C PRO A 35 -0.61 4.92 -13.87
N MET A 36 -0.93 3.91 -13.05
CA MET A 36 0.02 2.90 -12.59
C MET A 36 0.05 1.65 -13.47
N LEU A 37 -0.94 1.49 -14.39
CA LEU A 37 -0.99 0.35 -15.29
C LEU A 37 0.12 0.42 -16.31
N GLY A 38 0.74 -0.74 -16.60
CA GLY A 38 1.77 -0.88 -17.62
C GLY A 38 2.91 -1.79 -17.19
N VAL A 39 3.91 -1.86 -18.06
CA VAL A 39 5.15 -2.62 -17.86
C VAL A 39 6.29 -1.66 -17.63
N TYR A 40 7.10 -1.96 -16.63
CA TYR A 40 8.23 -1.13 -16.19
C TYR A 40 9.47 -1.99 -16.08
N LEU A 41 10.57 -1.54 -16.69
CA LEU A 41 11.86 -2.20 -16.65
C LEU A 41 12.90 -1.30 -15.98
N GLY A 42 13.66 -1.85 -15.03
CA GLY A 42 14.60 -1.02 -14.29
C GLY A 42 15.63 -1.76 -13.47
N ARG A 43 16.32 -0.99 -12.65
CA ARG A 43 17.35 -1.47 -11.73
C ARG A 43 17.11 -0.99 -10.33
N ALA A 44 17.59 -1.76 -9.37
CA ALA A 44 17.56 -1.39 -7.97
C ALA A 44 18.79 -1.91 -7.23
N THR A 45 19.13 -1.20 -6.17
CA THR A 45 20.16 -1.57 -5.21
C THR A 45 19.49 -2.09 -3.94
N VAL A 46 19.83 -3.28 -3.53
CA VAL A 46 19.44 -3.88 -2.24
C VAL A 46 20.50 -3.56 -1.21
N LYS A 47 20.09 -3.12 -0.03
CA LYS A 47 20.95 -2.98 1.15
C LYS A 47 20.43 -3.87 2.26
N ASP A 48 21.24 -4.79 2.72
CA ASP A 48 21.01 -5.56 3.92
C ASP A 48 21.66 -4.83 5.10
N LEU A 49 20.84 -4.38 6.05
CA LEU A 49 21.31 -3.51 7.14
C LEU A 49 21.94 -4.28 8.31
N ASP A 50 21.72 -5.59 8.38
CA ASP A 50 22.35 -6.44 9.38
C ASP A 50 23.78 -6.84 8.97
N THR A 51 23.96 -7.19 7.69
CA THR A 51 25.25 -7.63 7.14
C THR A 51 26.03 -6.51 6.45
N GLN A 52 25.42 -5.34 6.21
CA GLN A 52 25.95 -4.22 5.42
C GLN A 52 26.22 -4.61 3.94
N ALA A 53 25.70 -5.75 3.50
CA ALA A 53 25.86 -6.19 2.12
C ALA A 53 25.01 -5.37 1.17
N THR A 54 25.56 -5.12 -0.02
CA THR A 54 24.87 -4.42 -1.11
C THR A 54 24.84 -5.31 -2.35
N GLU A 55 23.72 -5.32 -3.06
CA GLU A 55 23.48 -6.17 -4.23
C GLU A 55 22.70 -5.38 -5.29
N GLU A 56 23.14 -5.48 -6.55
CA GLU A 56 22.43 -4.92 -7.70
C GLU A 56 21.43 -5.93 -8.28
N ARG A 57 20.27 -5.43 -8.67
CA ARG A 57 19.20 -6.23 -9.31
C ARG A 57 18.59 -5.52 -10.51
N ASP A 58 18.28 -6.29 -11.53
CA ASP A 58 17.27 -5.87 -12.51
C ASP A 58 15.88 -6.16 -11.90
N ILE A 59 14.97 -5.22 -12.08
CA ILE A 59 13.57 -5.33 -11.62
C ILE A 59 12.64 -5.02 -12.78
N ASP A 60 11.81 -6.01 -13.13
CA ASP A 60 10.71 -5.84 -14.08
C ASP A 60 9.41 -5.79 -13.24
N VAL A 61 8.54 -4.82 -13.48
CA VAL A 61 7.25 -4.67 -12.80
C VAL A 61 6.16 -4.57 -13.84
N GLU A 62 5.10 -5.33 -13.67
CA GLU A 62 3.91 -5.29 -14.52
C GLU A 62 2.67 -5.06 -13.64
N VAL A 63 1.86 -4.06 -13.97
CA VAL A 63 0.60 -3.78 -13.30
C VAL A 63 -0.50 -3.85 -14.35
N THR A 64 -1.42 -4.80 -14.20
CA THR A 64 -2.53 -5.03 -15.11
C THR A 64 -3.88 -4.91 -14.42
N PRO A 65 -4.95 -4.55 -15.11
CA PRO A 65 -6.29 -4.56 -14.56
C PRO A 65 -6.70 -5.98 -14.13
N PHE A 66 -7.50 -6.07 -13.09
CA PHE A 66 -8.15 -7.29 -12.65
C PHE A 66 -9.61 -6.99 -12.28
N ASP A 67 -10.54 -7.75 -12.83
CA ASP A 67 -11.97 -7.49 -12.73
C ASP A 67 -12.32 -6.04 -13.09
N ARG A 68 -13.36 -5.48 -12.46
CA ARG A 68 -13.86 -4.14 -12.73
C ARG A 68 -12.95 -3.05 -12.16
N ASP A 69 -12.49 -3.20 -10.92
CA ASP A 69 -11.81 -2.13 -10.15
C ASP A 69 -10.57 -2.63 -9.41
N GLY A 70 -10.14 -3.87 -9.63
CA GLY A 70 -8.95 -4.46 -9.05
C GLY A 70 -7.74 -4.39 -9.96
N PHE A 71 -6.62 -4.94 -9.49
CA PHE A 71 -5.40 -5.05 -10.27
C PHE A 71 -4.61 -6.31 -9.92
N ARG A 72 -3.77 -6.72 -10.85
CA ARG A 72 -2.72 -7.70 -10.66
C ARG A 72 -1.38 -7.00 -10.76
N ILE A 73 -0.49 -7.32 -9.86
CA ILE A 73 0.89 -6.84 -9.90
C ILE A 73 1.84 -8.03 -9.92
N ARG A 74 2.73 -8.04 -10.90
CA ARG A 74 3.78 -9.03 -11.06
C ARG A 74 5.12 -8.34 -11.05
N TRP A 75 6.09 -8.88 -10.35
CA TRP A 75 7.46 -8.38 -10.43
C TRP A 75 8.47 -9.50 -10.49
N VAL A 76 9.54 -9.25 -11.22
CA VAL A 76 10.66 -10.15 -11.40
C VAL A 76 11.91 -9.48 -10.87
N ASN A 77 12.55 -10.11 -9.90
CA ASN A 77 13.86 -9.70 -9.40
C ASN A 77 14.93 -10.61 -9.97
N VAL A 78 15.95 -10.03 -10.60
CA VAL A 78 17.09 -10.77 -11.13
C VAL A 78 18.33 -10.26 -10.40
N THR A 79 18.94 -11.08 -9.55
CA THR A 79 20.21 -10.78 -8.90
C THR A 79 21.32 -10.81 -9.95
N LEU A 80 22.01 -9.69 -10.14
CA LEU A 80 23.06 -9.58 -11.13
C LEU A 80 24.35 -10.19 -10.60
N VAL A 81 25.15 -10.78 -11.52
CA VAL A 81 26.53 -11.19 -11.26
C VAL A 81 27.41 -10.32 -12.16
N ASP A 82 28.33 -9.56 -11.58
CA ASP A 82 29.18 -8.59 -12.29
C ASP A 82 28.36 -7.63 -13.20
N GLY A 83 27.20 -7.18 -12.68
CA GLY A 83 26.30 -6.29 -13.41
C GLY A 83 25.55 -6.94 -14.58
N ARG A 84 25.60 -8.26 -14.75
CA ARG A 84 24.99 -9.01 -15.85
C ARG A 84 23.94 -9.99 -15.39
N ARG A 85 22.90 -10.17 -16.22
CA ARG A 85 21.77 -11.09 -15.94
C ARG A 85 21.89 -12.45 -16.65
N ASN A 86 22.95 -12.70 -17.39
CA ASN A 86 23.18 -13.92 -18.20
C ASN A 86 24.39 -14.73 -17.76
N LEU A 87 24.93 -14.49 -16.58
CA LEU A 87 26.06 -15.23 -16.03
C LEU A 87 25.61 -16.40 -15.15
N PRO A 88 26.46 -17.43 -14.98
CA PRO A 88 26.24 -18.47 -13.97
C PRO A 88 26.08 -17.85 -12.58
N GLY A 89 25.16 -18.38 -11.76
CA GLY A 89 24.88 -17.85 -10.43
C GLY A 89 23.81 -16.77 -10.35
N VAL A 90 23.33 -16.25 -11.49
CA VAL A 90 22.17 -15.34 -11.54
C VAL A 90 20.93 -16.03 -10.96
N LYS A 91 20.29 -15.36 -9.99
CA LYS A 91 19.04 -15.82 -9.36
C LYS A 91 17.89 -14.98 -9.87
N ARG A 92 16.80 -15.64 -10.26
CA ARG A 92 15.56 -15.00 -10.68
C ARG A 92 14.43 -15.39 -9.75
N ARG A 93 13.72 -14.41 -9.23
CA ARG A 93 12.51 -14.59 -8.42
C ARG A 93 11.34 -13.85 -9.04
N VAL A 94 10.23 -14.55 -9.22
CA VAL A 94 8.97 -14.00 -9.71
C VAL A 94 7.98 -13.97 -8.55
N SER A 95 7.25 -12.88 -8.41
CA SER A 95 6.14 -12.75 -7.47
C SER A 95 4.96 -12.13 -8.20
N GLU A 96 3.76 -12.61 -7.90
CA GLU A 96 2.52 -12.11 -8.47
C GLU A 96 1.46 -12.04 -7.37
N LEU A 97 0.76 -10.93 -7.29
CA LEU A 97 -0.33 -10.70 -6.36
C LEU A 97 -1.51 -10.09 -7.11
N THR A 98 -2.71 -10.47 -6.70
CA THR A 98 -3.96 -9.94 -7.24
C THR A 98 -4.71 -9.24 -6.12
N PHE A 99 -5.26 -8.08 -6.41
CA PHE A 99 -5.94 -7.24 -5.44
C PHE A 99 -7.32 -6.80 -5.95
N LYS A 100 -8.27 -6.70 -5.03
CA LYS A 100 -9.59 -6.10 -5.30
C LYS A 100 -9.90 -5.04 -4.25
N PRO A 101 -10.73 -4.01 -4.57
CA PRO A 101 -11.13 -2.99 -3.62
C PRO A 101 -11.79 -3.61 -2.40
N ALA A 102 -11.43 -3.15 -1.21
CA ALA A 102 -12.15 -3.49 0.00
C ALA A 102 -13.44 -2.68 0.07
N LYS A 103 -14.59 -3.36 0.25
CA LYS A 103 -15.91 -2.72 0.30
C LYS A 103 -15.96 -1.63 1.39
N GLY A 104 -16.32 -0.42 1.00
CA GLY A 104 -16.42 0.73 1.92
C GLY A 104 -15.10 1.20 2.50
N ARG A 105 -13.97 0.81 1.91
CA ARG A 105 -12.61 1.17 2.33
C ARG A 105 -11.82 1.76 1.18
N ASN A 106 -10.87 2.60 1.50
CA ASN A 106 -9.98 3.26 0.53
C ASN A 106 -8.66 2.49 0.36
N PHE A 107 -8.74 1.15 0.29
CA PHE A 107 -7.60 0.27 0.05
C PHE A 107 -8.05 -1.03 -0.63
N PHE A 108 -7.08 -1.81 -1.09
CA PHE A 108 -7.28 -3.08 -1.77
C PHE A 108 -6.84 -4.23 -0.86
N VAL A 109 -7.54 -5.34 -0.94
CA VAL A 109 -7.18 -6.59 -0.25
C VAL A 109 -6.71 -7.62 -1.26
N GLU A 110 -5.75 -8.45 -0.87
CA GLU A 110 -5.28 -9.57 -1.69
C GLU A 110 -6.42 -10.54 -1.97
N VAL A 111 -6.49 -10.99 -3.22
CA VAL A 111 -7.30 -12.15 -3.61
C VAL A 111 -6.40 -13.37 -3.54
N PRO A 112 -6.61 -14.30 -2.60
CA PRO A 112 -5.81 -15.51 -2.53
C PRO A 112 -5.83 -16.24 -3.86
N GLN A 113 -4.68 -16.72 -4.30
CA GLN A 113 -4.62 -17.60 -5.48
C GLN A 113 -5.35 -18.90 -5.13
N ALA A 114 -6.41 -19.20 -5.89
CA ALA A 114 -7.14 -20.45 -5.69
C ALA A 114 -6.20 -21.61 -6.03
N ASN A 115 -5.76 -22.35 -5.02
CA ASN A 115 -5.21 -23.67 -5.25
C ASN A 115 -6.41 -24.61 -5.47
N VAL A 116 -6.61 -25.04 -6.72
CA VAL A 116 -7.73 -25.93 -7.10
C VAL A 116 -7.67 -27.30 -6.40
N PHE A 117 -6.56 -27.60 -5.75
CA PHE A 117 -6.33 -28.86 -5.02
C PHE A 117 -6.33 -28.70 -3.50
N ALA A 118 -6.44 -27.48 -2.98
CA ALA A 118 -6.58 -27.22 -1.56
C ALA A 118 -7.99 -26.73 -1.25
N GLU A 119 -8.60 -27.28 -0.21
CA GLU A 119 -9.74 -26.66 0.42
C GLU A 119 -9.34 -25.22 0.75
N ARG A 120 -10.24 -24.27 0.53
CA ARG A 120 -10.03 -22.84 0.79
C ARG A 120 -9.79 -22.68 2.28
N GLU A 121 -8.55 -22.77 2.72
CA GLU A 121 -8.20 -22.37 4.07
C GLU A 121 -8.27 -20.86 4.17
N GLU A 122 -8.94 -20.39 5.18
CA GLU A 122 -8.92 -18.97 5.55
C GLU A 122 -7.47 -18.58 5.89
N VAL A 123 -7.07 -17.36 5.52
CA VAL A 123 -5.77 -16.82 5.89
C VAL A 123 -5.62 -16.86 7.41
N GLN A 124 -4.61 -17.56 7.90
CA GLN A 124 -4.32 -17.73 9.33
C GLN A 124 -3.05 -16.95 9.73
N PRO A 125 -3.16 -15.66 10.06
CA PRO A 125 -1.99 -14.83 10.34
C PRO A 125 -1.13 -15.33 11.50
N LEU A 126 -1.77 -15.92 12.52
CA LEU A 126 -1.05 -16.55 13.65
C LEU A 126 -0.38 -17.87 13.26
N GLY A 127 -0.78 -18.48 12.16
CA GLY A 127 -0.14 -19.66 11.56
C GLY A 127 1.04 -19.31 10.64
N GLY A 128 1.32 -18.04 10.45
CA GLY A 128 2.41 -17.56 9.58
C GLY A 128 1.97 -17.21 8.16
N ASP A 129 0.67 -17.24 7.86
CA ASP A 129 0.18 -16.77 6.57
C ASP A 129 0.29 -15.24 6.46
N PRO A 130 0.84 -14.71 5.38
CA PRO A 130 0.94 -13.28 5.22
C PRO A 130 -0.42 -12.65 4.94
N VAL A 131 -0.72 -11.55 5.63
CA VAL A 131 -1.83 -10.64 5.32
C VAL A 131 -1.30 -9.55 4.40
N ARG A 132 -1.91 -9.40 3.21
CA ARG A 132 -1.46 -8.39 2.23
C ARG A 132 -2.59 -7.46 1.84
N TRP A 133 -2.23 -6.20 1.72
CA TRP A 133 -3.12 -5.16 1.24
C TRP A 133 -2.35 -4.15 0.40
N ALA A 134 -3.06 -3.35 -0.35
CA ALA A 134 -2.47 -2.25 -1.11
C ALA A 134 -3.25 -0.96 -0.86
N VAL A 135 -2.53 0.16 -0.91
CA VAL A 135 -3.08 1.51 -0.85
C VAL A 135 -2.63 2.25 -2.10
N GLN A 136 -3.53 2.98 -2.70
CA GLN A 136 -3.20 3.92 -3.76
C GLN A 136 -3.46 5.34 -3.25
N ASP A 137 -2.49 6.22 -3.44
CA ASP A 137 -2.60 7.64 -3.18
C ASP A 137 -2.22 8.46 -4.43
N ALA A 138 -2.14 9.78 -4.28
CA ALA A 138 -1.75 10.67 -5.38
C ALA A 138 -0.31 10.44 -5.88
N ALA A 139 0.59 9.93 -5.03
CA ALA A 139 1.98 9.68 -5.37
C ALA A 139 2.18 8.34 -6.10
N GLY A 140 1.38 7.31 -5.77
CA GLY A 140 1.58 6.01 -6.37
C GLY A 140 0.83 4.85 -5.73
N LEU A 141 1.42 3.66 -5.82
CA LEU A 141 0.88 2.40 -5.34
C LEU A 141 1.80 1.80 -4.26
N HIS A 142 1.24 1.49 -3.11
CA HIS A 142 1.93 0.91 -1.97
C HIS A 142 1.32 -0.46 -1.67
N VAL A 143 2.16 -1.50 -1.67
CA VAL A 143 1.76 -2.86 -1.30
C VAL A 143 2.43 -3.21 0.02
N HIS A 144 1.65 -3.70 0.96
CA HIS A 144 2.11 -4.11 2.29
C HIS A 144 1.90 -5.60 2.48
N SER A 145 2.82 -6.23 3.19
CA SER A 145 2.73 -7.63 3.60
C SER A 145 3.13 -7.73 5.07
N PHE A 146 2.25 -8.25 5.89
CA PHE A 146 2.47 -8.51 7.29
C PHE A 146 2.43 -10.02 7.55
N VAL A 147 3.38 -10.53 8.32
CA VAL A 147 3.44 -11.95 8.70
C VAL A 147 3.94 -12.11 10.14
N ILE A 148 3.41 -13.08 10.87
CA ILE A 148 3.93 -13.53 12.16
C ILE A 148 4.95 -14.64 11.87
N LEU A 149 6.17 -14.47 12.34
CA LEU A 149 7.25 -15.43 12.18
C LEU A 149 7.09 -16.61 13.16
N GLY A 150 7.72 -17.74 12.87
CA GLY A 150 7.63 -18.93 13.71
C GLY A 150 8.18 -18.78 15.13
N ASP A 151 8.96 -17.74 15.40
CA ASP A 151 9.47 -17.37 16.71
C ASP A 151 8.58 -16.33 17.45
N GLY A 152 7.42 -15.99 16.89
CA GLY A 152 6.45 -15.05 17.45
C GLY A 152 6.73 -13.58 17.13
N ARG A 153 7.86 -13.24 16.51
CA ARG A 153 8.11 -11.89 16.01
C ARG A 153 7.25 -11.61 14.79
N TYR A 154 7.10 -10.34 14.44
CA TYR A 154 6.41 -9.97 13.21
C TYR A 154 7.38 -9.42 12.16
N GLU A 155 6.98 -9.54 10.91
CA GLU A 155 7.64 -8.93 9.77
C GLU A 155 6.63 -8.06 9.00
N LEU A 156 7.02 -6.83 8.71
CA LEU A 156 6.29 -5.93 7.82
C LEU A 156 7.17 -5.61 6.61
N GLN A 157 6.63 -5.84 5.43
CA GLN A 157 7.24 -5.45 4.16
C GLN A 157 6.38 -4.36 3.51
N THR A 158 7.02 -3.30 3.04
CA THR A 158 6.36 -2.20 2.32
C THR A 158 7.03 -2.02 0.96
N TYR A 159 6.27 -2.12 -0.10
CA TYR A 159 6.68 -1.91 -1.48
C TYR A 159 6.04 -0.63 -2.00
N SER A 160 6.78 0.45 -2.07
CA SER A 160 6.32 1.74 -2.58
C SER A 160 6.74 1.92 -4.04
N ARG A 161 5.80 2.31 -4.90
CA ARG A 161 6.00 2.60 -6.31
C ARG A 161 5.44 3.97 -6.60
N LYS A 162 6.31 4.99 -6.54
CA LYS A 162 5.94 6.38 -6.79
C LYS A 162 6.08 6.69 -8.27
N ARG A 163 5.06 7.32 -8.83
CA ARG A 163 5.03 7.69 -10.24
C ARG A 163 5.99 8.83 -10.54
N THR A 164 6.64 8.74 -11.72
CA THR A 164 7.43 9.83 -12.34
C THR A 164 6.92 10.07 -13.76
N ASP A 165 7.46 11.05 -14.46
CA ASP A 165 7.09 11.36 -15.85
C ASP A 165 7.45 10.21 -16.80
N SER A 166 8.53 9.46 -16.53
CA SER A 166 9.05 8.40 -17.40
C SER A 166 8.76 6.98 -16.89
N GLY A 167 8.22 6.82 -15.65
CA GLY A 167 8.01 5.51 -15.08
C GLY A 167 7.70 5.54 -13.59
N ILE A 168 8.46 4.79 -12.80
CA ILE A 168 8.29 4.70 -11.34
C ILE A 168 9.62 4.71 -10.61
N VAL A 169 9.63 5.32 -9.42
CA VAL A 169 10.65 5.11 -8.40
C VAL A 169 10.17 4.01 -7.46
N LEU A 170 11.04 3.07 -7.17
CA LEU A 170 10.80 1.92 -6.31
C LEU A 170 11.49 2.14 -4.98
N HIS A 171 10.77 1.91 -3.89
CA HIS A 171 11.32 1.83 -2.56
C HIS A 171 10.70 0.64 -1.82
N TYR A 172 11.53 -0.19 -1.21
CA TYR A 172 11.10 -1.32 -0.41
C TYR A 172 11.76 -1.27 0.95
N GLU A 173 10.98 -1.59 1.96
CA GLU A 173 11.44 -1.76 3.33
C GLU A 173 11.00 -3.11 3.87
N ARG A 174 11.89 -3.73 4.65
CA ARG A 174 11.60 -4.90 5.48
C ARG A 174 11.92 -4.57 6.92
N VAL A 175 10.90 -4.61 7.75
CA VAL A 175 10.99 -4.37 9.19
C VAL A 175 10.68 -5.68 9.90
N VAL A 176 11.54 -6.09 10.82
CA VAL A 176 11.32 -7.25 11.68
C VAL A 176 11.31 -6.76 13.12
N ASP A 177 10.20 -6.97 13.80
CA ASP A 177 10.00 -6.59 15.21
C ASP A 177 10.40 -5.13 15.50
N GLY A 178 9.97 -4.22 14.63
CA GLY A 178 10.26 -2.78 14.70
C GLY A 178 11.65 -2.36 14.18
N LYS A 179 12.54 -3.31 13.84
CA LYS A 179 13.87 -3.01 13.29
C LYS A 179 13.87 -3.08 11.78
N LEU A 180 14.30 -2.01 11.11
CA LEU A 180 14.55 -2.02 9.67
C LEU A 180 15.78 -2.89 9.38
N VAL A 181 15.58 -3.96 8.59
CA VAL A 181 16.64 -4.94 8.29
C VAL A 181 17.07 -4.93 6.82
N ARG A 182 16.24 -4.40 5.92
CA ARG A 182 16.57 -4.35 4.49
C ARG A 182 15.85 -3.21 3.78
N THR A 183 16.54 -2.56 2.83
CA THR A 183 15.93 -1.64 1.86
C THR A 183 16.24 -2.06 0.43
N ILE A 184 15.40 -1.64 -0.50
CA ILE A 184 15.66 -1.71 -1.94
C ILE A 184 15.24 -0.36 -2.53
N ASP A 185 16.16 0.30 -3.20
CA ASP A 185 15.92 1.56 -3.87
C ASP A 185 16.22 1.42 -5.36
N GLY A 186 15.32 1.87 -6.22
CA GLY A 186 15.48 1.72 -7.65
C GLY A 186 14.58 2.61 -8.49
N GLN A 187 14.77 2.50 -9.79
CA GLN A 187 13.97 3.20 -10.80
C GLN A 187 13.63 2.25 -11.94
N ALA A 188 12.46 2.38 -12.48
CA ALA A 188 12.03 1.63 -13.65
C ALA A 188 11.29 2.55 -14.63
N VAL A 189 11.64 2.42 -15.90
CA VAL A 189 11.04 3.17 -17.01
C VAL A 189 9.83 2.41 -17.51
N LYS A 190 8.77 3.13 -17.81
CA LYS A 190 7.57 2.55 -18.43
C LYS A 190 7.86 2.24 -19.89
N VAL A 191 7.57 1.01 -20.32
CA VAL A 191 7.79 0.53 -21.70
C VAL A 191 6.49 0.22 -22.44
N GLU A 192 5.40 -0.06 -21.71
CA GLU A 192 4.04 -0.29 -22.21
C GLU A 192 2.99 0.22 -21.22
#